data_ef6f91186fbc68f280b4b4d8af226b11
#
_entry.id   ef6f91186fbc68f280b4b4d8af226b11
#
_cell.length_a   1.000
_cell.length_b   1.000
_cell.length_c   1.000
_cell.angle_alpha   90.00
_cell.angle_beta   90.00
_cell.angle_gamma   90.00
#
_symmetry.space_group_name_H-M   'P 1'
#
loop_
_entity.id
_entity.type
_entity.pdbx_description
1 polymer ?
#
loop_
_entity_poly.entity_id
_entity_poly.type
_entity_poly.pdbx_seq_one_letter_code
_entity_poly.pdbx_strand_id
1 'polypeptide(L)'
;VTAFDSRHVSFAFADIERDAFDLVHDHSGFLGIAFSRYLATPMVHTVHCAFDQVAAGFYAQFADAVGYICISEYQRSMAPPGMRWAGIAYNAIAVEQWPYTTGKDDYLLAFGRVCEAKGFHHSIETAKRLDRRLIMAGVLQEPYRDYFEEHVEPHIDGEQIVYEGEVSDARKRELFAHASAFLFPITWPEPFGLVMIEAMACGTPVVAMRHGSVPEVV
;
A
#
# COMPACT_ATOMS: atom_id res chain seq x y z
N VAL A 1 9.38 -13.99 8.28
CA VAL A 1 8.64 -14.45 9.48
C VAL A 1 9.52 -14.26 10.69
N THR A 2 9.07 -13.46 11.63
CA THR A 2 9.78 -13.21 12.88
C THR A 2 9.27 -14.16 13.98
N ALA A 3 10.04 -14.30 15.07
CA ALA A 3 9.58 -15.04 16.26
C ALA A 3 8.31 -14.40 16.87
N PHE A 4 8.17 -13.07 16.71
CA PHE A 4 6.99 -12.33 17.15
C PHE A 4 5.74 -12.75 16.35
N ASP A 5 5.84 -12.81 15.02
CA ASP A 5 4.72 -13.21 14.15
C ASP A 5 4.26 -14.64 14.46
N SER A 6 5.21 -15.57 14.64
CA SER A 6 4.92 -16.96 14.98
C SER A 6 4.21 -17.09 16.33
N ARG A 7 4.65 -16.32 17.34
CA ARG A 7 4.01 -16.28 18.65
C ARG A 7 2.60 -15.71 18.57
N HIS A 8 2.41 -14.59 17.85
CA HIS A 8 1.10 -13.97 17.68
C HIS A 8 0.10 -14.94 17.04
N VAL A 9 0.47 -15.56 15.93
CA VAL A 9 -0.41 -16.52 15.23
C VAL A 9 -0.72 -17.72 16.12
N SER A 10 0.24 -18.24 16.88
CA SER A 10 0.03 -19.36 17.80
C SER A 10 -1.02 -19.03 18.87
N PHE A 11 -0.97 -17.86 19.49
CA PHE A 11 -1.98 -17.44 20.47
C PHE A 11 -3.36 -17.24 19.84
N ALA A 12 -3.41 -16.57 18.67
CA ALA A 12 -4.66 -16.37 17.97
C ALA A 12 -5.35 -17.69 17.61
N PHE A 13 -4.60 -18.69 17.17
CA PHE A 13 -5.14 -20.02 16.85
C PHE A 13 -5.64 -20.75 18.09
N ALA A 14 -4.91 -20.67 19.21
CA ALA A 14 -5.37 -21.25 20.47
C ALA A 14 -6.68 -20.61 20.98
N ASP A 15 -6.84 -19.30 20.81
CA ASP A 15 -8.07 -18.60 21.15
C ASP A 15 -9.22 -18.99 20.20
N ILE A 16 -8.97 -19.13 18.89
CA ILE A 16 -9.96 -19.59 17.91
C ILE A 16 -10.50 -20.98 18.26
N GLU A 17 -9.61 -21.90 18.63
CA GLU A 17 -10.03 -23.26 19.04
C GLU A 17 -10.82 -23.28 20.34
N ARG A 18 -10.46 -22.41 21.31
CA ARG A 18 -11.16 -22.33 22.61
C ARG A 18 -12.55 -21.72 22.50
N ASP A 19 -12.70 -20.65 21.71
CA ASP A 19 -13.88 -19.79 21.76
C ASP A 19 -14.94 -20.10 20.67
N ALA A 20 -14.73 -21.15 19.89
CA ALA A 20 -15.68 -21.71 18.91
C ALA A 20 -16.33 -20.68 17.97
N PHE A 21 -15.51 -19.96 17.22
CA PHE A 21 -15.98 -19.01 16.19
C PHE A 21 -16.62 -19.73 14.99
N ASP A 22 -17.61 -19.10 14.37
CA ASP A 22 -18.24 -19.60 13.14
C ASP A 22 -17.35 -19.41 11.91
N LEU A 23 -16.52 -18.35 11.89
CA LEU A 23 -15.67 -17.97 10.78
C LEU A 23 -14.46 -17.20 11.29
N VAL A 24 -13.30 -17.44 10.69
CA VAL A 24 -12.09 -16.64 10.87
C VAL A 24 -11.86 -15.78 9.63
N HIS A 25 -11.68 -14.47 9.81
CA HIS A 25 -11.20 -13.59 8.76
C HIS A 25 -9.75 -13.21 9.05
N ASP A 26 -8.84 -13.78 8.27
CA ASP A 26 -7.39 -13.63 8.46
C ASP A 26 -6.80 -12.53 7.58
N HIS A 27 -5.90 -11.72 8.16
CA HIS A 27 -5.09 -10.70 7.49
C HIS A 27 -3.59 -10.86 7.80
N SER A 28 -3.20 -11.96 8.45
CA SER A 28 -1.84 -12.15 8.96
C SER A 28 -0.80 -12.59 7.90
N GLY A 29 -1.25 -12.80 6.66
CA GLY A 29 -0.38 -13.23 5.55
C GLY A 29 -0.05 -14.72 5.61
N PHE A 30 1.19 -15.07 5.30
CA PHE A 30 1.58 -16.47 5.04
C PHE A 30 1.35 -17.43 6.20
N LEU A 31 1.57 -16.98 7.44
CA LEU A 31 1.46 -17.86 8.61
C LEU A 31 0.04 -18.31 8.86
N GLY A 32 -0.95 -17.40 8.82
CA GLY A 32 -2.34 -17.76 9.00
C GLY A 32 -2.78 -18.84 8.01
N ILE A 33 -2.40 -18.68 6.73
CA ILE A 33 -2.73 -19.63 5.67
C ILE A 33 -2.00 -20.98 5.89
N ALA A 34 -0.70 -20.96 6.22
CA ALA A 34 0.07 -22.18 6.43
C ALA A 34 -0.52 -23.06 7.53
N PHE A 35 -1.07 -22.45 8.56
CA PHE A 35 -1.69 -23.16 9.69
C PHE A 35 -3.21 -23.37 9.53
N SER A 36 -3.86 -22.78 8.54
CA SER A 36 -5.32 -22.90 8.32
C SER A 36 -5.81 -24.34 8.25
N ARG A 37 -4.98 -25.27 7.74
CA ARG A 37 -5.32 -26.71 7.62
C ARG A 37 -5.49 -27.42 8.97
N TYR A 38 -5.03 -26.81 10.06
CA TYR A 38 -5.16 -27.35 11.41
C TYR A 38 -6.38 -26.78 12.15
N LEU A 39 -7.08 -25.79 11.59
CA LEU A 39 -8.29 -25.25 12.16
C LEU A 39 -9.53 -26.01 11.69
N ALA A 40 -10.42 -26.31 12.62
CA ALA A 40 -11.76 -26.80 12.30
C ALA A 40 -12.68 -25.68 11.80
N THR A 41 -12.47 -24.47 12.28
CA THR A 41 -13.26 -23.28 11.92
C THR A 41 -12.93 -22.84 10.47
N PRO A 42 -13.95 -22.62 9.62
CA PRO A 42 -13.74 -22.09 8.28
C PRO A 42 -12.98 -20.76 8.28
N MET A 43 -12.11 -20.55 7.28
CA MET A 43 -11.31 -19.32 7.18
C MET A 43 -11.49 -18.65 5.82
N VAL A 44 -11.56 -17.33 5.84
CA VAL A 44 -11.31 -16.47 4.68
C VAL A 44 -10.07 -15.63 4.93
N HIS A 45 -9.29 -15.36 3.88
CA HIS A 45 -8.05 -14.59 3.96
C HIS A 45 -8.05 -13.45 2.95
N THR A 46 -7.82 -12.22 3.40
CA THR A 46 -7.61 -11.08 2.52
C THR A 46 -6.13 -10.95 2.16
N VAL A 47 -5.84 -11.04 0.86
CA VAL A 47 -4.48 -10.88 0.33
C VAL A 47 -4.15 -9.39 0.22
N HIS A 48 -3.12 -8.93 0.95
CA HIS A 48 -2.68 -7.52 0.93
C HIS A 48 -1.38 -7.27 0.15
N CYS A 49 -0.71 -8.33 -0.31
CA CYS A 49 0.55 -8.22 -1.06
C CYS A 49 0.33 -8.30 -2.57
N ALA A 50 1.32 -7.85 -3.33
CA ALA A 50 1.42 -8.21 -4.74
C ALA A 50 1.84 -9.68 -4.88
N PHE A 51 1.43 -10.33 -5.96
CA PHE A 51 1.86 -11.70 -6.28
C PHE A 51 3.22 -11.65 -7.01
N ASP A 52 4.29 -11.36 -6.25
CA ASP A 52 5.65 -11.61 -6.73
C ASP A 52 5.94 -13.12 -6.81
N GLN A 53 7.12 -13.48 -7.25
CA GLN A 53 7.50 -14.89 -7.43
C GLN A 53 7.38 -15.72 -6.12
N VAL A 54 7.72 -15.12 -4.97
CA VAL A 54 7.67 -15.78 -3.66
C VAL A 54 6.23 -15.94 -3.21
N ALA A 55 5.45 -14.87 -3.25
CA ALA A 55 4.05 -14.89 -2.87
C ALA A 55 3.23 -15.81 -3.78
N ALA A 56 3.40 -15.71 -5.10
CA ALA A 56 2.70 -16.58 -6.05
C ALA A 56 3.04 -18.06 -5.81
N GLY A 57 4.30 -18.39 -5.57
CA GLY A 57 4.72 -19.75 -5.24
C GLY A 57 4.09 -20.30 -3.96
N PHE A 58 3.99 -19.47 -2.92
CA PHE A 58 3.32 -19.83 -1.67
C PHE A 58 1.82 -20.03 -1.87
N TYR A 59 1.13 -19.03 -2.44
CA TYR A 59 -0.32 -19.09 -2.63
C TYR A 59 -0.74 -20.23 -3.57
N ALA A 60 0.08 -20.61 -4.55
CA ALA A 60 -0.18 -21.77 -5.41
C ALA A 60 -0.24 -23.09 -4.61
N GLN A 61 0.59 -23.23 -3.56
CA GLN A 61 0.60 -24.44 -2.69
C GLN A 61 -0.63 -24.51 -1.76
N PHE A 62 -1.25 -23.39 -1.49
CA PHE A 62 -2.41 -23.24 -0.60
C PHE A 62 -3.66 -22.74 -1.31
N ALA A 63 -3.73 -22.87 -2.63
CA ALA A 63 -4.75 -22.24 -3.46
C ALA A 63 -6.21 -22.57 -3.06
N ASP A 64 -6.43 -23.77 -2.51
CA ASP A 64 -7.73 -24.29 -2.05
C ASP A 64 -7.89 -24.33 -0.52
N ALA A 65 -6.87 -23.90 0.23
CA ALA A 65 -6.84 -24.07 1.70
C ALA A 65 -7.92 -23.22 2.40
N VAL A 66 -8.18 -22.01 1.88
CA VAL A 66 -9.14 -21.05 2.45
C VAL A 66 -9.94 -20.36 1.34
N GLY A 67 -10.95 -19.58 1.70
CA GLY A 67 -11.57 -18.63 0.77
C GLY A 67 -10.73 -17.36 0.69
N TYR A 68 -10.26 -16.98 -0.51
CA TYR A 68 -9.43 -15.78 -0.68
C TYR A 68 -10.27 -14.55 -1.05
N ILE A 69 -9.89 -13.41 -0.50
CA ILE A 69 -10.43 -12.10 -0.86
C ILE A 69 -9.28 -11.28 -1.43
N CYS A 70 -9.44 -10.75 -2.64
CA CYS A 70 -8.51 -9.79 -3.22
C CYS A 70 -8.97 -8.35 -2.97
N ILE A 71 -8.01 -7.42 -3.07
CA ILE A 71 -8.25 -5.99 -2.82
C ILE A 71 -8.35 -5.16 -4.11
N SER A 72 -8.23 -5.81 -5.29
CA SER A 72 -8.48 -5.23 -6.60
C SER A 72 -8.65 -6.32 -7.66
N GLU A 73 -9.30 -6.01 -8.77
CA GLU A 73 -9.37 -6.91 -9.95
C GLU A 73 -7.97 -7.13 -10.54
N TYR A 74 -7.15 -6.07 -10.54
CA TYR A 74 -5.77 -6.20 -10.98
C TYR A 74 -5.00 -7.23 -10.14
N GLN A 75 -5.05 -7.13 -8.80
CA GLN A 75 -4.40 -8.10 -7.93
C GLN A 75 -4.89 -9.53 -8.22
N ARG A 76 -6.21 -9.70 -8.39
CA ARG A 76 -6.81 -10.99 -8.75
C ARG A 76 -6.27 -11.54 -10.07
N SER A 77 -6.07 -10.68 -11.06
CA SER A 77 -5.57 -11.09 -12.38
C SER A 77 -4.13 -11.60 -12.35
N MET A 78 -3.35 -11.18 -11.35
CA MET A 78 -1.95 -11.59 -11.16
C MET A 78 -1.79 -12.83 -10.27
N ALA A 79 -2.89 -13.33 -9.71
CA ALA A 79 -2.87 -14.45 -8.79
C ALA A 79 -2.50 -15.77 -9.47
N PRO A 80 -1.86 -16.69 -8.74
CA PRO A 80 -1.61 -18.03 -9.25
C PRO A 80 -2.94 -18.77 -9.53
N PRO A 81 -2.94 -19.70 -10.49
CA PRO A 81 -4.14 -20.46 -10.83
C PRO A 81 -4.60 -21.34 -9.66
N GLY A 82 -5.90 -21.61 -9.61
CA GLY A 82 -6.50 -22.53 -8.64
C GLY A 82 -6.93 -21.89 -7.31
N MET A 83 -6.63 -20.61 -7.06
CA MET A 83 -7.07 -19.93 -5.85
C MET A 83 -8.60 -19.88 -5.78
N ARG A 84 -9.14 -20.29 -4.61
CA ARG A 84 -10.58 -20.29 -4.33
C ARG A 84 -11.03 -18.91 -3.87
N TRP A 85 -11.48 -18.08 -4.80
CA TRP A 85 -11.94 -16.73 -4.50
C TRP A 85 -13.29 -16.70 -3.81
N ALA A 86 -13.34 -16.05 -2.65
CA ALA A 86 -14.57 -15.71 -1.95
C ALA A 86 -15.16 -14.38 -2.45
N GLY A 87 -14.32 -13.47 -2.93
CA GLY A 87 -14.76 -12.19 -3.48
C GLY A 87 -13.64 -11.18 -3.66
N ILE A 88 -14.04 -9.96 -3.99
CA ILE A 88 -13.20 -8.77 -4.03
C ILE A 88 -13.73 -7.80 -2.99
N ALA A 89 -12.84 -7.26 -2.16
CA ALA A 89 -13.15 -6.21 -1.22
C ALA A 89 -12.09 -5.12 -1.34
N TYR A 90 -12.42 -4.03 -2.01
CA TYR A 90 -11.52 -2.89 -2.13
C TYR A 90 -11.14 -2.36 -0.76
N ASN A 91 -9.87 -1.95 -0.61
CA ASN A 91 -9.47 -1.23 0.58
C ASN A 91 -10.26 0.08 0.69
N ALA A 92 -10.57 0.47 1.92
CA ALA A 92 -11.33 1.66 2.22
C ALA A 92 -10.64 2.52 3.28
N ILE A 93 -11.04 3.77 3.37
CA ILE A 93 -10.63 4.71 4.41
C ILE A 93 -11.86 5.33 5.06
N ALA A 94 -11.73 5.78 6.29
CA ALA A 94 -12.74 6.59 6.96
C ALA A 94 -12.67 8.03 6.41
N VAL A 95 -13.47 8.32 5.37
CA VAL A 95 -13.39 9.58 4.61
C VAL A 95 -13.57 10.82 5.50
N GLU A 96 -14.38 10.71 6.54
CA GLU A 96 -14.62 11.76 7.53
C GLU A 96 -13.36 12.19 8.32
N GLN A 97 -12.31 11.37 8.29
CA GLN A 97 -11.03 11.70 8.92
C GLN A 97 -10.08 12.47 7.99
N TRP A 98 -10.45 12.65 6.71
CA TRP A 98 -9.62 13.32 5.70
C TRP A 98 -10.20 14.70 5.39
N PRO A 99 -9.44 15.77 5.66
CA PRO A 99 -9.93 17.14 5.48
C PRO A 99 -10.07 17.48 3.99
N TYR A 100 -11.31 17.59 3.53
CA TYR A 100 -11.60 18.04 2.16
C TYR A 100 -11.45 19.56 2.06
N THR A 101 -10.70 20.03 1.07
CA THR A 101 -10.62 21.46 0.73
C THR A 101 -10.42 21.68 -0.76
N THR A 102 -11.01 22.78 -1.26
CA THR A 102 -10.77 23.29 -2.62
C THR A 102 -9.67 24.35 -2.66
N GLY A 103 -9.28 24.90 -1.49
CA GLY A 103 -8.17 25.83 -1.36
C GLY A 103 -6.84 25.07 -1.35
N LYS A 104 -6.17 25.00 -2.50
CA LYS A 104 -4.90 24.32 -2.66
C LYS A 104 -3.74 25.30 -2.63
N ASP A 105 -2.65 24.88 -1.99
CA ASP A 105 -1.38 25.58 -2.04
C ASP A 105 -0.62 25.23 -3.32
N ASP A 106 0.40 26.02 -3.63
CA ASP A 106 1.16 25.88 -4.87
C ASP A 106 2.32 24.88 -4.72
N TYR A 107 2.01 23.61 -4.35
CA TYR A 107 2.98 22.53 -4.37
C TYR A 107 2.41 21.22 -4.89
N LEU A 108 3.29 20.40 -5.45
CA LEU A 108 3.07 19.01 -5.79
C LEU A 108 3.45 18.13 -4.58
N LEU A 109 2.76 17.02 -4.39
CA LEU A 109 3.05 16.07 -3.31
C LEU A 109 3.50 14.73 -3.89
N ALA A 110 4.57 14.13 -3.34
CA ALA A 110 4.88 12.71 -3.48
C ALA A 110 4.93 12.08 -2.09
N PHE A 111 4.21 10.98 -1.90
CA PHE A 111 4.07 10.36 -0.58
C PHE A 111 4.16 8.84 -0.64
N GLY A 112 4.93 8.26 0.30
CA GLY A 112 5.04 6.82 0.46
C GLY A 112 6.42 6.39 0.91
N ARG A 113 6.66 5.07 0.93
CA ARG A 113 8.00 4.53 1.17
C ARG A 113 8.97 5.04 0.10
N VAL A 114 10.09 5.59 0.53
CA VAL A 114 11.12 6.08 -0.41
C VAL A 114 11.87 4.89 -1.00
N CYS A 115 11.54 4.55 -2.23
CA CYS A 115 12.18 3.48 -3.00
C CYS A 115 11.98 3.71 -4.50
N GLU A 116 12.78 3.06 -5.32
CA GLU A 116 12.71 3.17 -6.78
C GLU A 116 11.30 2.88 -7.32
N ALA A 117 10.65 1.83 -6.80
CA ALA A 117 9.32 1.40 -7.21
C ALA A 117 8.22 2.47 -7.02
N LYS A 118 8.40 3.43 -6.09
CA LYS A 118 7.47 4.55 -5.85
C LYS A 118 7.78 5.78 -6.70
N GLY A 119 8.92 5.82 -7.40
CA GLY A 119 9.20 6.81 -8.44
C GLY A 119 9.46 8.23 -7.94
N PHE A 120 10.03 8.43 -6.75
CA PHE A 120 10.34 9.77 -6.24
C PHE A 120 11.20 10.60 -7.20
N HIS A 121 12.17 9.98 -7.87
CA HIS A 121 13.00 10.61 -8.89
C HIS A 121 12.16 11.15 -10.09
N HIS A 122 11.11 10.44 -10.49
CA HIS A 122 10.19 10.93 -11.51
C HIS A 122 9.34 12.11 -11.03
N SER A 123 8.97 12.13 -9.75
CA SER A 123 8.28 13.29 -9.16
C SER A 123 9.18 14.52 -9.13
N ILE A 124 10.45 14.35 -8.77
CA ILE A 124 11.48 15.41 -8.80
C ILE A 124 11.66 15.95 -10.23
N GLU A 125 11.83 15.07 -11.21
CA GLU A 125 11.97 15.48 -12.62
C GLU A 125 10.72 16.26 -13.10
N THR A 126 9.55 15.79 -12.75
CA THR A 126 8.28 16.46 -13.09
C THR A 126 8.21 17.85 -12.48
N ALA A 127 8.54 17.99 -11.19
CA ALA A 127 8.50 19.27 -10.50
C ALA A 127 9.49 20.29 -11.10
N LYS A 128 10.72 19.83 -11.40
CA LYS A 128 11.75 20.67 -12.05
C LYS A 128 11.34 21.13 -13.46
N ARG A 129 10.76 20.25 -14.27
CA ARG A 129 10.27 20.60 -15.61
C ARG A 129 9.11 21.61 -15.59
N LEU A 130 8.28 21.57 -14.55
CA LEU A 130 7.15 22.45 -14.37
C LEU A 130 7.50 23.74 -13.60
N ASP A 131 8.71 23.85 -13.11
CA ASP A 131 9.15 24.90 -12.18
C ASP A 131 8.21 25.05 -10.99
N ARG A 132 7.85 23.90 -10.39
CA ARG A 132 6.90 23.81 -9.27
C ARG A 132 7.59 23.29 -8.01
N ARG A 133 7.11 23.75 -6.87
CA ARG A 133 7.51 23.18 -5.57
C ARG A 133 7.02 21.74 -5.45
N LEU A 134 7.88 20.86 -4.94
CA LEU A 134 7.56 19.48 -4.59
C LEU A 134 7.85 19.25 -3.12
N ILE A 135 6.84 18.78 -2.39
CA ILE A 135 7.02 18.21 -1.06
C ILE A 135 6.99 16.70 -1.18
N MET A 136 8.03 16.07 -0.67
CA MET A 136 8.14 14.61 -0.58
C MET A 136 8.07 14.21 0.88
N ALA A 137 7.28 13.20 1.22
CA ALA A 137 7.23 12.66 2.57
C ALA A 137 7.07 11.14 2.58
N GLY A 138 7.60 10.51 3.60
CA GLY A 138 7.51 9.08 3.81
C GLY A 138 8.76 8.46 4.39
N VAL A 139 8.64 7.20 4.80
CA VAL A 139 9.70 6.47 5.48
C VAL A 139 10.80 6.04 4.50
N LEU A 140 12.04 6.33 4.85
CA LEU A 140 13.23 5.76 4.23
C LEU A 140 13.67 4.55 5.05
N GLN A 141 13.61 3.37 4.45
CA GLN A 141 14.09 2.13 5.04
C GLN A 141 15.51 1.83 4.58
N GLU A 142 16.31 1.20 5.43
CA GLU A 142 17.73 0.91 5.18
C GLU A 142 18.03 0.24 3.82
N PRO A 143 17.25 -0.73 3.33
CA PRO A 143 17.50 -1.34 2.02
C PRO A 143 17.38 -0.38 0.82
N TYR A 144 16.81 0.81 1.00
CA TYR A 144 16.60 1.80 -0.06
C TYR A 144 17.47 3.06 0.11
N ARG A 145 18.44 3.02 1.03
CA ARG A 145 19.32 4.14 1.31
C ARG A 145 20.14 4.54 0.07
N ASP A 146 20.74 3.59 -0.61
CA ASP A 146 21.55 3.86 -1.83
C ASP A 146 20.71 4.56 -2.91
N TYR A 147 19.45 4.10 -3.11
CA TYR A 147 18.53 4.77 -4.03
C TYR A 147 18.25 6.22 -3.61
N PHE A 148 18.06 6.47 -2.32
CA PHE A 148 17.80 7.81 -1.80
C PHE A 148 19.00 8.72 -2.02
N GLU A 149 20.20 8.28 -1.63
CA GLU A 149 21.45 9.03 -1.72
C GLU A 149 21.85 9.32 -3.18
N GLU A 150 21.54 8.43 -4.11
CA GLU A 150 21.89 8.60 -5.52
C GLU A 150 20.84 9.40 -6.31
N HIS A 151 19.54 9.19 -6.05
CA HIS A 151 18.48 9.68 -6.93
C HIS A 151 17.53 10.71 -6.30
N VAL A 152 17.57 10.92 -5.00
CA VAL A 152 16.64 11.82 -4.30
C VAL A 152 17.40 12.92 -3.58
N GLU A 153 18.31 12.59 -2.68
CA GLU A 153 19.02 13.52 -1.81
C GLU A 153 19.76 14.64 -2.56
N PRO A 154 20.47 14.39 -3.69
CA PRO A 154 21.18 15.44 -4.42
C PRO A 154 20.28 16.53 -5.00
N HIS A 155 18.99 16.31 -5.00
CA HIS A 155 17.99 17.25 -5.54
C HIS A 155 17.28 18.05 -4.47
N ILE A 156 17.45 17.72 -3.19
CA ILE A 156 16.82 18.41 -2.08
C ILE A 156 17.53 19.73 -1.84
N ASP A 157 16.84 20.84 -2.10
CA ASP A 157 17.36 22.20 -1.88
C ASP A 157 16.66 22.93 -0.72
N GLY A 158 15.60 22.35 -0.17
CA GLY A 158 14.80 22.92 0.92
C GLY A 158 13.82 24.03 0.48
N GLU A 159 13.81 24.40 -0.78
CA GLU A 159 12.95 25.45 -1.35
C GLU A 159 12.00 24.87 -2.41
N GLN A 160 12.53 24.47 -3.57
CA GLN A 160 11.75 23.85 -4.63
C GLN A 160 11.50 22.38 -4.34
N ILE A 161 12.52 21.65 -3.96
CA ILE A 161 12.45 20.21 -3.67
C ILE A 161 12.67 19.99 -2.17
N VAL A 162 11.63 19.62 -1.47
CA VAL A 162 11.62 19.44 -0.02
C VAL A 162 11.35 17.99 0.34
N TYR A 163 12.13 17.43 1.27
CA TYR A 163 11.86 16.12 1.85
C TYR A 163 11.65 16.25 3.36
N GLU A 164 10.44 15.93 3.82
CA GLU A 164 10.05 16.03 5.24
C GLU A 164 10.35 14.75 6.03
N GLY A 165 10.78 13.68 5.38
CA GLY A 165 10.97 12.39 6.04
C GLY A 165 9.65 11.72 6.42
N GLU A 166 9.69 10.91 7.47
CA GLU A 166 8.50 10.31 8.06
C GLU A 166 7.71 11.36 8.83
N VAL A 167 6.42 11.48 8.54
CA VAL A 167 5.55 12.50 9.12
C VAL A 167 4.41 11.85 9.93
N SER A 168 3.86 12.62 10.88
CA SER A 168 2.68 12.19 11.64
C SER A 168 1.44 12.09 10.75
N ASP A 169 0.42 11.33 11.20
CA ASP A 169 -0.88 11.23 10.51
C ASP A 169 -1.54 12.60 10.30
N ALA A 170 -1.42 13.51 11.27
CA ALA A 170 -1.94 14.86 11.16
C ALA A 170 -1.24 15.63 10.03
N ARG A 171 0.09 15.57 9.96
CA ARG A 171 0.87 16.21 8.89
C ARG A 171 0.61 15.58 7.53
N LYS A 172 0.48 14.25 7.47
CA LYS A 172 0.08 13.54 6.26
C LYS A 172 -1.24 14.08 5.70
N ARG A 173 -2.27 14.19 6.54
CA ARG A 173 -3.59 14.70 6.13
C ARG A 173 -3.52 16.15 5.65
N GLU A 174 -2.75 16.99 6.33
CA GLU A 174 -2.52 18.38 5.93
C GLU A 174 -1.85 18.45 4.55
N LEU A 175 -0.77 17.68 4.33
CA LEU A 175 -0.07 17.62 3.05
C LEU A 175 -1.00 17.19 1.90
N PHE A 176 -1.81 16.15 2.12
CA PHE A 176 -2.78 15.73 1.11
C PHE A 176 -3.87 16.77 0.87
N ALA A 177 -4.37 17.43 1.93
CA ALA A 177 -5.44 18.41 1.80
C ALA A 177 -5.04 19.63 0.96
N HIS A 178 -3.81 20.10 1.12
CA HIS A 178 -3.38 21.37 0.53
C HIS A 178 -2.55 21.22 -0.76
N ALA A 179 -2.13 20.00 -1.13
CA ALA A 179 -1.41 19.79 -2.38
C ALA A 179 -2.25 20.16 -3.61
N SER A 180 -1.66 20.82 -4.60
CA SER A 180 -2.30 21.10 -5.88
C SER A 180 -2.49 19.84 -6.73
N ALA A 181 -1.60 18.85 -6.58
CA ALA A 181 -1.73 17.50 -7.12
C ALA A 181 -0.85 16.52 -6.34
N PHE A 182 -1.30 15.28 -6.25
CA PHE A 182 -0.53 14.15 -5.75
C PHE A 182 0.10 13.40 -6.93
N LEU A 183 1.43 13.31 -6.96
CA LEU A 183 2.18 12.57 -7.96
C LEU A 183 2.42 11.12 -7.49
N PHE A 184 1.99 10.17 -8.29
CA PHE A 184 2.12 8.74 -8.00
C PHE A 184 2.73 8.00 -9.20
N PRO A 185 4.00 8.31 -9.58
CA PRO A 185 4.66 7.77 -10.76
C PRO A 185 5.30 6.40 -10.48
N ILE A 186 4.50 5.48 -9.95
CA ILE A 186 4.93 4.12 -9.61
C ILE A 186 5.40 3.33 -10.83
N THR A 187 6.40 2.48 -10.61
CA THR A 187 6.98 1.59 -11.64
C THR A 187 6.74 0.11 -11.35
N TRP A 188 5.95 -0.22 -10.34
CA TRP A 188 5.68 -1.57 -9.89
C TRP A 188 4.18 -1.91 -9.92
N PRO A 189 3.80 -3.20 -9.90
CA PRO A 189 2.42 -3.65 -9.93
C PRO A 189 1.71 -3.40 -8.58
N GLU A 190 1.32 -2.16 -8.31
CA GLU A 190 0.62 -1.77 -7.08
C GLU A 190 -0.70 -2.53 -6.91
N PRO A 191 -0.91 -3.27 -5.83
CA PRO A 191 -2.13 -4.06 -5.66
C PRO A 191 -3.38 -3.22 -5.37
N PHE A 192 -3.25 -2.02 -4.76
CA PHE A 192 -4.37 -1.10 -4.54
C PHE A 192 -3.96 0.38 -4.51
N GLY A 193 -3.04 0.77 -3.60
CA GLY A 193 -2.57 2.15 -3.48
C GLY A 193 -3.50 3.05 -2.66
N LEU A 194 -3.64 2.80 -1.36
CA LEU A 194 -4.43 3.61 -0.41
C LEU A 194 -4.19 5.12 -0.53
N VAL A 195 -2.95 5.53 -0.79
CA VAL A 195 -2.59 6.95 -0.92
C VAL A 195 -3.35 7.69 -2.03
N MET A 196 -3.84 6.97 -3.05
CA MET A 196 -4.67 7.57 -4.11
C MET A 196 -6.04 7.95 -3.58
N ILE A 197 -6.72 7.04 -2.86
CA ILE A 197 -8.03 7.35 -2.27
C ILE A 197 -7.93 8.35 -1.11
N GLU A 198 -6.81 8.39 -0.40
CA GLU A 198 -6.50 9.41 0.61
C GLU A 198 -6.38 10.80 -0.02
N ALA A 199 -5.66 10.93 -1.13
CA ALA A 199 -5.56 12.18 -1.90
C ALA A 199 -6.95 12.63 -2.42
N MET A 200 -7.70 11.72 -3.05
CA MET A 200 -9.03 12.02 -3.58
C MET A 200 -10.03 12.41 -2.49
N ALA A 201 -9.97 11.78 -1.30
CA ALA A 201 -10.79 12.17 -0.16
C ALA A 201 -10.52 13.62 0.29
N CYS A 202 -9.29 14.09 0.15
CA CYS A 202 -8.91 15.48 0.41
C CYS A 202 -9.27 16.45 -0.73
N GLY A 203 -9.83 15.98 -1.84
CA GLY A 203 -10.07 16.78 -3.04
C GLY A 203 -8.80 17.10 -3.82
N THR A 204 -7.75 16.33 -3.67
CA THR A 204 -6.46 16.50 -4.35
C THR A 204 -6.40 15.59 -5.58
N PRO A 205 -6.21 16.17 -6.78
CA PRO A 205 -6.07 15.38 -8.01
C PRO A 205 -4.88 14.42 -7.95
N VAL A 206 -5.07 13.21 -8.43
CA VAL A 206 -4.02 12.20 -8.54
C VAL A 206 -3.49 12.15 -9.96
N VAL A 207 -2.17 12.29 -10.12
CA VAL A 207 -1.46 12.11 -11.38
C VAL A 207 -0.57 10.87 -11.23
N ALA A 208 -0.90 9.80 -11.92
CA ALA A 208 -0.27 8.50 -11.71
C ALA A 208 0.14 7.84 -13.02
N MET A 209 1.15 6.97 -12.96
CA MET A 209 1.45 6.03 -14.04
C MET A 209 0.38 4.93 -14.11
N ARG A 210 0.04 4.49 -15.31
CA ARG A 210 -0.98 3.47 -15.55
C ARG A 210 -0.42 2.06 -15.25
N HIS A 211 -0.10 1.80 -13.98
CA HIS A 211 0.44 0.54 -13.48
C HIS A 211 -0.44 -0.06 -12.39
N GLY A 212 -0.46 -1.39 -12.31
CA GLY A 212 -1.17 -2.10 -11.26
C GLY A 212 -2.67 -1.76 -11.24
N SER A 213 -3.18 -1.52 -10.05
CA SER A 213 -4.58 -1.15 -9.80
C SER A 213 -4.91 0.32 -10.11
N VAL A 214 -3.94 1.16 -10.50
CA VAL A 214 -4.20 2.59 -10.75
C VAL A 214 -5.40 2.83 -11.69
N PRO A 215 -5.53 2.15 -12.86
CA PRO A 215 -6.68 2.37 -13.75
C PRO A 215 -8.04 1.91 -13.19
N GLU A 216 -8.02 1.23 -12.07
CA GLU A 216 -9.21 0.73 -11.38
C GLU A 216 -9.64 1.67 -10.25
N VAL A 217 -8.68 2.42 -9.68
CA VAL A 217 -8.88 3.29 -8.51
C VAL A 217 -9.05 4.77 -8.93
N VAL A 218 -8.38 5.21 -10.01
CA VAL A 218 -8.33 6.61 -10.48
C VAL A 218 -8.93 6.77 -11.87
#